data_8a626780fc76da43e05e305c37c71da7
#
_entry.id   8a626780fc76da43e05e305c37c71da7
#
_cell.length_a   1.000
_cell.length_b   1.000
_cell.length_c   1.000
_cell.angle_alpha   90.00
_cell.angle_beta   90.00
_cell.angle_gamma   90.00
#
_symmetry.space_group_name_H-M   'P 1'
#
loop_
_entity.id
_entity.type
_entity.pdbx_description
1 polymer ?
#
loop_
_entity_poly.entity_id
_entity_poly.type
_entity_poly.pdbx_seq_one_letter_code
_entity_poly.pdbx_strand_id
1 'polypeptide(L)'
;MFSAEELEALDRSYFSVICADAYDVTIMSRNTGHVWYIHNPEYPEPGDCIIFHKHRASHPYHRHGRAGSLRQAVRSIQGHDRYQIEVREKGAGGSREKAGRAKGKAH
;
A
#
# COMPACT_ATOMS: atom_id res chain seq x y z
N MET A 1 -4.65 18.51 3.62
CA MET A 1 -3.52 17.91 4.36
C MET A 1 -3.99 16.87 5.36
N PHE A 2 -3.11 16.00 5.75
CA PHE A 2 -3.44 14.97 6.74
C PHE A 2 -3.54 15.61 8.11
N SER A 3 -4.52 15.19 8.91
CA SER A 3 -4.67 15.70 10.26
C SER A 3 -3.70 15.00 11.21
N ALA A 4 -3.45 15.63 12.36
CA ALA A 4 -2.63 15.01 13.39
C ALA A 4 -3.23 13.68 13.84
N GLU A 5 -4.56 13.61 13.92
CA GLU A 5 -5.25 12.38 14.31
C GLU A 5 -5.03 11.26 13.32
N GLU A 6 -5.08 11.58 12.02
CA GLU A 6 -4.82 10.57 10.98
C GLU A 6 -3.39 10.04 11.08
N LEU A 7 -2.44 10.93 11.30
CA LEU A 7 -1.04 10.53 11.39
C LEU A 7 -0.78 9.68 12.63
N GLU A 8 -1.41 10.04 13.76
CA GLU A 8 -1.26 9.27 14.99
C GLU A 8 -1.94 7.91 14.91
N ALA A 9 -2.97 7.80 14.08
CA ALA A 9 -3.72 6.56 13.92
C ALA A 9 -2.99 5.53 13.06
N LEU A 10 -1.86 5.88 12.45
CA LEU A 10 -1.07 4.91 11.68
C LEU A 10 -0.63 3.78 12.61
N ASP A 11 -0.97 2.55 12.21
CA ASP A 11 -0.68 1.37 13.01
C ASP A 11 0.79 0.99 12.88
N ARG A 12 1.58 1.34 13.88
CA ARG A 12 3.02 1.11 13.86
C ARG A 12 3.42 -0.33 14.13
N SER A 13 2.46 -1.16 14.52
CA SER A 13 2.72 -2.60 14.59
C SER A 13 2.57 -3.24 13.22
N TYR A 14 1.79 -2.64 12.35
CA TYR A 14 1.61 -3.11 10.97
C TYR A 14 2.62 -2.47 10.02
N PHE A 15 2.87 -1.18 10.20
CA PHE A 15 3.75 -0.41 9.33
C PHE A 15 4.99 0.09 10.05
N SER A 16 6.11 0.09 9.34
CA SER A 16 7.26 0.88 9.73
C SER A 16 7.06 2.28 9.13
N VAL A 17 6.91 3.29 9.98
CA VAL A 17 6.71 4.66 9.51
C VAL A 17 8.07 5.28 9.26
N ILE A 18 8.40 5.51 7.99
CA ILE A 18 9.69 6.04 7.59
C ILE A 18 9.69 7.57 7.71
N CYS A 19 8.63 8.20 7.23
CA CYS A 19 8.48 9.63 7.29
C CYS A 19 6.98 9.95 7.27
N ALA A 20 6.55 10.93 8.05
CA ALA A 20 5.15 11.32 8.04
C ALA A 20 5.00 12.78 8.43
N ASP A 21 4.37 13.56 7.56
CA ASP A 21 4.00 14.93 7.86
C ASP A 21 2.63 15.23 7.25
N ALA A 22 2.24 16.48 7.25
CA ALA A 22 0.89 16.87 6.85
C ALA A 22 0.59 16.59 5.37
N TYR A 23 1.61 16.44 4.54
CA TYR A 23 1.42 16.29 3.10
C TYR A 23 2.00 15.00 2.53
N ASP A 24 2.94 14.38 3.22
CA ASP A 24 3.67 13.24 2.69
C ASP A 24 3.85 12.18 3.77
N VAL A 25 3.47 10.95 3.45
CA VAL A 25 3.64 9.81 4.36
C VAL A 25 4.34 8.70 3.60
N THR A 26 5.45 8.22 4.16
CA THR A 26 6.18 7.06 3.61
C THR A 26 6.18 5.97 4.65
N ILE A 27 5.60 4.84 4.32
CA ILE A 27 5.47 3.70 5.23
C ILE A 27 5.86 2.41 4.52
N MET A 28 6.27 1.42 5.28
CA MET A 28 6.58 0.10 4.75
C MET A 28 5.72 -0.92 5.48
N SER A 29 5.04 -1.78 4.71
CA SER A 29 4.26 -2.88 5.28
C SER A 29 5.23 -3.92 5.83
N ARG A 30 5.13 -4.22 7.12
CA ARG A 30 6.08 -5.15 7.77
C ARG A 30 5.93 -6.57 7.25
N ASN A 31 4.71 -6.95 6.84
CA ASN A 31 4.45 -8.31 6.39
C ASN A 31 4.89 -8.60 4.95
N THR A 32 4.91 -7.60 4.09
CA THR A 32 5.29 -7.78 2.69
C THR A 32 6.62 -7.13 2.34
N GLY A 33 7.04 -6.13 3.12
CA GLY A 33 8.22 -5.34 2.80
C GLY A 33 8.00 -4.29 1.73
N HIS A 34 6.77 -4.17 1.25
CA HIS A 34 6.46 -3.17 0.22
C HIS A 34 6.47 -1.77 0.82
N VAL A 35 6.93 -0.80 0.03
CA VAL A 35 7.03 0.59 0.46
C VAL A 35 5.95 1.39 -0.24
N TRP A 36 5.29 2.24 0.54
CA TRP A 36 4.17 3.06 0.08
C TRP A 36 4.45 4.52 0.38
N TYR A 37 4.19 5.37 -0.61
CA TYR A 37 4.28 6.80 -0.45
C TYR A 37 2.91 7.39 -0.73
N ILE A 38 2.37 8.14 0.22
CA ILE A 38 1.03 8.72 0.13
C ILE A 38 1.19 10.23 0.14
N HIS A 39 0.80 10.86 -0.96
CA HIS A 39 0.96 12.29 -1.15
C HIS A 39 -0.39 12.99 -1.17
N ASN A 40 -0.54 14.04 -0.37
CA ASN A 40 -1.72 14.87 -0.37
C ASN A 40 -1.40 16.20 -1.06
N PRO A 41 -1.82 16.39 -2.32
CA PRO A 41 -1.49 17.60 -3.06
C PRO A 41 -2.32 18.81 -2.66
N GLU A 42 -3.33 18.66 -1.82
CA GLU A 42 -4.28 19.71 -1.42
C GLU A 42 -5.12 20.24 -2.58
N TYR A 43 -4.95 19.71 -3.75
CA TYR A 43 -5.60 20.21 -4.95
C TYR A 43 -5.83 19.06 -5.91
N PRO A 44 -6.94 19.03 -6.62
CA PRO A 44 -8.07 19.97 -6.54
C PRO A 44 -8.97 19.74 -5.31
N GLU A 45 -8.88 18.57 -4.69
CA GLU A 45 -9.76 18.21 -3.57
C GLU A 45 -8.96 18.09 -2.29
N PRO A 46 -9.17 18.98 -1.33
CA PRO A 46 -8.51 18.85 -0.03
C PRO A 46 -8.81 17.48 0.59
N GLY A 47 -7.79 16.83 1.12
CA GLY A 47 -7.96 15.53 1.73
C GLY A 47 -7.69 14.36 0.81
N ASP A 48 -7.88 14.53 -0.49
CA ASP A 48 -7.56 13.47 -1.45
C ASP A 48 -6.07 13.21 -1.47
N CYS A 49 -5.72 11.95 -1.65
CA CYS A 49 -4.30 11.59 -1.69
C CYS A 49 -4.03 10.61 -2.83
N ILE A 50 -2.78 10.63 -3.29
CA ILE A 50 -2.30 9.75 -4.34
C ILE A 50 -1.36 8.75 -3.70
N ILE A 51 -1.55 7.47 -4.04
CA ILE A 51 -0.78 6.38 -3.46
C ILE A 51 0.23 5.89 -4.48
N PHE A 52 1.50 5.88 -4.10
CA PHE A 52 2.59 5.32 -4.90
C PHE A 52 3.13 4.10 -4.20
N HIS A 53 3.65 3.17 -4.95
CA HIS A 53 4.00 1.84 -4.45
C HIS A 53 5.27 1.34 -5.09
N LYS A 54 6.10 0.64 -4.31
CA LYS A 54 7.23 -0.10 -4.85
C LYS A 54 7.44 -1.35 -4.00
N HIS A 55 7.91 -2.42 -4.63
CA HIS A 55 8.05 -3.70 -3.97
C HIS A 55 9.30 -3.78 -3.09
N ARG A 56 10.31 -2.99 -3.41
CA ARG A 56 11.57 -2.96 -2.66
C ARG A 56 12.07 -1.52 -2.59
N ALA A 57 12.85 -1.24 -1.56
CA ALA A 57 13.39 0.11 -1.37
C ALA A 57 14.20 0.58 -2.58
N SER A 58 14.88 -0.33 -3.28
CA SER A 58 15.72 0.02 -4.43
C SER A 58 14.95 0.23 -5.72
N HIS A 59 13.67 -0.12 -5.77
CA HIS A 59 12.85 0.03 -6.97
C HIS A 59 12.28 1.44 -7.07
N PRO A 60 11.99 1.92 -8.29
CA PRO A 60 11.27 3.19 -8.43
C PRO A 60 9.82 3.01 -8.05
N TYR A 61 9.19 4.09 -7.59
CA TYR A 61 7.76 4.09 -7.31
C TYR A 61 6.96 4.05 -8.61
N HIS A 62 5.79 3.44 -8.54
CA HIS A 62 4.78 3.57 -9.58
C HIS A 62 3.46 3.95 -8.92
N ARG A 63 2.59 4.57 -9.68
CA ARG A 63 1.31 5.00 -9.15
C ARG A 63 0.42 3.80 -8.90
N HIS A 64 -0.14 3.72 -7.69
CA HIS A 64 -1.04 2.64 -7.30
C HIS A 64 -2.50 3.06 -7.43
N GLY A 65 -2.84 4.26 -6.95
CA GLY A 65 -4.22 4.72 -6.99
C GLY A 65 -4.42 5.99 -6.18
N ARG A 66 -5.68 6.24 -5.83
CA ARG A 66 -6.08 7.42 -5.07
C ARG A 66 -6.98 7.01 -3.93
N ALA A 67 -7.08 7.88 -2.95
CA ALA A 67 -8.00 7.69 -1.82
C ALA A 67 -8.44 9.06 -1.33
N GLY A 68 -9.61 9.11 -0.70
CA GLY A 68 -10.15 10.37 -0.20
C GLY A 68 -9.62 10.78 1.15
N SER A 69 -8.85 9.91 1.80
CA SER A 69 -8.27 10.21 3.11
C SER A 69 -7.10 9.26 3.34
N LEU A 70 -6.26 9.58 4.34
CA LEU A 70 -5.17 8.70 4.74
C LEU A 70 -5.71 7.36 5.24
N ARG A 71 -6.81 7.39 5.98
CA ARG A 71 -7.44 6.15 6.47
C ARG A 71 -7.85 5.24 5.33
N GLN A 72 -8.45 5.79 4.28
CA GLN A 72 -8.86 5.01 3.13
C GLN A 72 -7.65 4.47 2.38
N ALA A 73 -6.59 5.29 2.26
CA ALA A 73 -5.34 4.86 1.64
C ALA A 73 -4.76 3.66 2.38
N VAL A 74 -4.72 3.72 3.71
CA VAL A 74 -4.20 2.63 4.53
C VAL A 74 -5.03 1.35 4.36
N ARG A 75 -6.34 1.48 4.30
CA ARG A 75 -7.21 0.31 4.06
C ARG A 75 -6.91 -0.33 2.71
N SER A 76 -6.72 0.48 1.69
CA SER A 76 -6.39 -0.01 0.36
C SER A 76 -5.07 -0.76 0.37
N ILE A 77 -4.08 -0.21 1.07
CA ILE A 77 -2.76 -0.83 1.22
C ILE A 77 -2.87 -2.17 1.93
N GLN A 78 -3.60 -2.23 3.03
CA GLN A 78 -3.77 -3.47 3.79
C GLN A 78 -4.48 -4.53 2.96
N GLY A 79 -5.47 -4.13 2.15
CA GLY A 79 -6.15 -5.04 1.24
C GLY A 79 -5.20 -5.59 0.18
N HIS A 80 -4.33 -4.74 -0.35
CA HIS A 80 -3.34 -5.17 -1.34
C HIS A 80 -2.32 -6.12 -0.71
N ASP A 81 -1.86 -5.83 0.50
CA ASP A 81 -0.93 -6.70 1.22
C ASP A 81 -1.54 -8.08 1.43
N ARG A 82 -2.81 -8.11 1.85
CA ARG A 82 -3.51 -9.37 2.08
C ARG A 82 -3.61 -10.18 0.79
N TYR A 83 -3.93 -9.52 -0.30
CA TYR A 83 -4.00 -10.16 -1.61
C TYR A 83 -2.65 -10.75 -2.00
N GLN A 84 -1.57 -9.99 -1.80
CA GLN A 84 -0.22 -10.44 -2.13
C GLN A 84 0.18 -11.68 -1.32
N ILE A 85 -0.16 -11.69 -0.05
CA ILE A 85 0.13 -12.84 0.82
C ILE A 85 -0.64 -14.06 0.37
N GLU A 86 -1.93 -13.90 0.07
CA GLU A 86 -2.77 -15.00 -0.39
C GLU A 86 -2.26 -15.58 -1.70
N VAL A 87 -1.89 -14.73 -2.64
CA VAL A 87 -1.36 -15.18 -3.93
C VAL A 87 -0.04 -15.93 -3.74
N ARG A 88 0.82 -15.42 -2.87
CA ARG A 88 2.11 -16.05 -2.58
C ARG A 88 1.91 -17.43 -1.94
N GLU A 89 0.99 -17.54 -0.99
CA GLU A 89 0.70 -18.80 -0.31
C GLU A 89 0.13 -19.83 -1.27
N LYS A 90 -0.80 -19.40 -2.12
CA LYS A 90 -1.38 -20.30 -3.12
C LYS A 90 -0.34 -20.76 -4.13
N GLY A 91 0.52 -19.85 -4.54
CA GLY A 91 1.59 -20.20 -5.46
C GLY A 91 2.57 -21.18 -4.85
N ALA A 92 2.87 -21.01 -3.57
CA ALA A 92 3.78 -21.93 -2.88
C ALA A 92 3.14 -23.31 -2.65
N GLY A 93 1.83 -23.31 -2.36
CA GLY A 93 1.15 -24.57 -2.07
C GLY A 93 0.72 -25.32 -3.30
N GLY A 94 0.41 -24.63 -4.36
CA GLY A 94 -0.11 -25.24 -5.55
C GLY A 94 0.96 -25.59 -6.48
N SER A 95 1.63 -25.83 -6.55
CA SER A 95 2.47 -26.18 -7.47
C SER A 95 2.05 -26.17 -8.86
N ARG A 96 1.57 -25.98 -8.70
CA ARG A 96 1.39 -25.70 -9.66
C ARG A 96 0.58 -25.63 -10.55
N GLU A 97 -0.04 -25.52 -10.57
CA GLU A 97 -0.75 -25.35 -11.30
C GLU A 97 -1.07 -24.62 -11.91
N LYS A 98 -1.00 -24.32 -12.12
CA LYS A 98 -1.18 -23.58 -12.51
C LYS A 98 -1.39 -23.02 -13.05
N ALA A 99 -1.43 -23.08 -13.08
CA ALA A 99 -1.54 -22.52 -13.25
C ALA A 99 -1.82 -21.97 -13.82
N GLY A 100 -2.06 -22.19 -14.02
CA GLY A 100 -2.36 -21.82 -14.23
C GLY A 100 -2.79 -21.23 -14.68
N ARG A 101 -3.12 -21.33 -14.69
CA ARG A 101 -3.55 -20.84 -14.70
C ARG A 101 -3.70 -20.23 -14.85
N ALA A 102 -3.79 -20.30 -14.88
CA ALA A 102 -3.98 -19.75 -14.58
C ALA A 102 -4.11 -19.06 -14.56
N LYS A 103 -4.41 -18.94 -14.85
CA LYS A 103 -4.50 -18.33 -14.74
C LYS A 103 -4.57 -17.52 -14.53
N GLY A 104 -4.64 -17.38 -14.56
CA GLY A 104 -4.60 -16.65 -14.12
C GLY A 104 -4.84 -15.85 -14.14
N LYS A 105 -5.22 -15.61 -14.33
CA LYS A 105 -5.38 -14.80 -14.41
C LYS A 105 -5.64 -14.02 -14.01
N ALA A 106 -5.73 -13.77 -14.00
CA ALA A 106 -5.80 -12.98 -13.56
C ALA A 106 -5.80 -12.26 -13.03
N HIS A 107 -5.79 -11.78 -13.02
CA HIS A 107 -5.61 -11.02 -12.54
C HIS A 107 -5.66 -10.50 -12.43
#